data_8ee46f4348b4e8462ddf5169974148a2
#
_entry.id   8ee46f4348b4e8462ddf5169974148a2
#
_cell.length_a   1.000
_cell.length_b   1.000
_cell.length_c   1.000
_cell.angle_alpha   90.00
_cell.angle_beta   90.00
_cell.angle_gamma   90.00
#
_symmetry.space_group_name_H-M   'P 1'
#
loop_
_entity.id
_entity.type
_entity.pdbx_description
1 polymer ?
#
loop_
_entity_poly.entity_id
_entity_poly.type
_entity_poly.pdbx_seq_one_letter_code
_entity_poly.pdbx_strand_id
1 'polypeptide(L)'
;MTDQRDQQDEAAREHPDRFVRVSISTTAGFFPAEGFNRVPVHQKVEVELEKAKSALKIKDTAGWIATVADAGGKRQVEPGKSYLDNKLSGEVEIDWGPSEGGGG
;
A
#
# COMPACT_ATOMS: atom_id res chain seq x y z
N MET A 1 -19.78 -17.02 -26.49
CA MET A 1 -19.36 -16.66 -26.19
C MET A 1 -18.98 -16.42 -25.35
N THR A 2 -18.84 -16.44 -25.03
CA THR A 2 -18.52 -16.24 -24.12
C THR A 2 -17.70 -15.60 -23.97
N ASP A 3 -17.57 -15.08 -24.19
CA ASP A 3 -16.99 -14.60 -24.02
C ASP A 3 -16.08 -13.86 -23.78
N GLN A 4 -15.92 -12.84 -24.52
CA GLN A 4 -14.91 -11.87 -24.33
C GLN A 4 -14.88 -11.27 -23.00
N ARG A 5 -15.99 -10.87 -22.51
CA ARG A 5 -16.10 -10.30 -21.20
C ARG A 5 -15.66 -11.27 -20.14
N ASP A 6 -16.03 -12.49 -20.35
CA ASP A 6 -15.61 -13.51 -19.42
C ASP A 6 -14.12 -13.64 -19.39
N GLN A 7 -13.51 -13.47 -20.53
CA GLN A 7 -12.08 -13.57 -20.57
C GLN A 7 -11.42 -12.46 -19.80
N GLN A 8 -11.98 -11.29 -19.85
CA GLN A 8 -11.41 -10.23 -19.09
C GLN A 8 -11.51 -10.49 -17.61
N ASP A 9 -12.64 -10.99 -17.19
CA ASP A 9 -12.79 -11.32 -15.81
C ASP A 9 -11.85 -12.42 -15.40
N GLU A 10 -11.67 -13.35 -16.28
CA GLU A 10 -10.75 -14.42 -15.96
C GLU A 10 -9.34 -13.94 -15.82
N ALA A 11 -8.95 -13.00 -16.67
CA ALA A 11 -7.61 -12.47 -16.57
C ALA A 11 -7.40 -11.81 -15.22
N ALA A 12 -8.39 -11.06 -14.78
CA ALA A 12 -8.28 -10.42 -13.48
C ALA A 12 -8.20 -11.44 -12.36
N ARG A 13 -8.94 -12.52 -12.51
CA ARG A 13 -8.91 -13.53 -11.48
C ARG A 13 -7.66 -14.37 -11.53
N GLU A 14 -7.16 -14.58 -12.74
CA GLU A 14 -5.97 -15.40 -12.91
C GLU A 14 -4.73 -14.71 -12.43
N HIS A 15 -4.79 -13.40 -12.28
CA HIS A 15 -3.64 -12.65 -11.84
C HIS A 15 -3.98 -11.90 -10.58
N PRO A 16 -4.26 -12.64 -9.52
CA PRO A 16 -4.64 -11.97 -8.27
C PRO A 16 -3.55 -11.06 -7.74
N ASP A 17 -2.30 -11.32 -8.11
CA ASP A 17 -1.22 -10.46 -7.66
C ASP A 17 -1.02 -9.24 -8.54
N ARG A 18 -1.87 -9.01 -9.51
CA ARG A 18 -1.84 -7.76 -10.25
C ARG A 18 -2.27 -6.60 -9.39
N PHE A 19 -2.99 -6.87 -8.34
CA PHE A 19 -3.50 -5.84 -7.44
C PHE A 19 -3.13 -6.21 -6.02
N VAL A 20 -2.99 -5.18 -5.21
CA VAL A 20 -2.86 -5.37 -3.77
C VAL A 20 -3.97 -4.58 -3.10
N ARG A 21 -4.28 -4.93 -1.88
CA ARG A 21 -5.25 -4.19 -1.09
C ARG A 21 -4.47 -3.51 0.02
N VAL A 22 -4.55 -2.19 0.06
CA VAL A 22 -3.66 -1.37 0.87
C VAL A 22 -4.44 -0.62 1.93
N SER A 23 -3.92 -0.65 3.13
CA SER A 23 -4.41 0.14 4.23
C SER A 23 -3.21 0.84 4.85
N ILE A 24 -3.35 2.12 5.13
CA ILE A 24 -2.27 2.91 5.71
C ILE A 24 -2.70 3.40 7.08
N SER A 25 -1.86 3.16 8.07
CA SER A 25 -2.11 3.54 9.45
C SER A 25 -1.13 4.65 9.82
N THR A 26 -1.66 5.73 10.39
CA THR A 26 -0.84 6.85 10.84
C THR A 26 -1.35 7.32 12.18
N THR A 27 -0.61 8.23 12.81
CA THR A 27 -1.08 8.82 14.05
C THR A 27 -2.29 9.72 13.82
N ALA A 28 -2.54 10.12 12.56
CA ALA A 28 -3.69 10.95 12.24
C ALA A 28 -4.92 10.12 11.88
N GLY A 29 -4.76 8.81 11.75
CA GLY A 29 -5.87 7.93 11.41
C GLY A 29 -5.50 6.95 10.34
N PHE A 30 -6.52 6.34 9.76
CA PHE A 30 -6.35 5.29 8.75
C PHE A 30 -6.81 5.78 7.40
N PHE A 31 -6.14 5.29 6.37
CA PHE A 31 -6.56 5.56 5.00
C PHE A 31 -6.51 4.24 4.21
N PRO A 32 -7.63 3.80 3.64
CA PRO A 32 -8.96 4.42 3.75
C PRO A 32 -9.47 4.32 5.19
N ALA A 33 -10.51 5.07 5.49
CA ALA A 33 -11.03 5.09 6.85
C ALA A 33 -11.44 3.70 7.30
N GLU A 34 -11.89 2.89 6.38
CA GLU A 34 -12.27 1.52 6.67
C GLU A 34 -11.81 0.64 5.52
N GLY A 35 -11.36 -0.54 5.86
CA GLY A 35 -11.02 -1.53 4.84
C GLY A 35 -9.73 -1.22 4.12
N PHE A 36 -9.69 -1.59 2.86
CA PHE A 36 -8.50 -1.50 2.05
C PHE A 36 -8.83 -0.89 0.70
N ASN A 37 -7.86 -0.19 0.12
CA ASN A 37 -7.97 0.26 -1.26
C ASN A 37 -7.28 -0.75 -2.16
N ARG A 38 -7.92 -1.05 -3.27
CA ARG A 38 -7.35 -1.95 -4.26
C ARG A 38 -6.52 -1.12 -5.23
N VAL A 39 -5.25 -1.45 -5.37
CA VAL A 39 -4.35 -0.71 -6.24
C VAL A 39 -3.52 -1.67 -7.07
N PRO A 40 -3.08 -1.24 -8.26
CA PRO A 40 -2.24 -2.09 -9.09
C PRO A 40 -0.89 -2.32 -8.43
N VAL A 41 -0.33 -3.52 -8.59
CA VAL A 41 0.96 -3.83 -7.97
C VAL A 41 2.09 -2.99 -8.54
N HIS A 42 1.92 -2.49 -9.75
CA HIS A 42 2.98 -1.69 -10.38
C HIS A 42 2.94 -0.23 -9.98
N GLN A 43 1.92 0.19 -9.25
CA GLN A 43 1.83 1.55 -8.77
C GLN A 43 2.88 1.77 -7.69
N LYS A 44 3.52 2.93 -7.70
CA LYS A 44 4.47 3.23 -6.64
C LYS A 44 3.73 3.41 -5.32
N VAL A 45 4.35 2.95 -4.25
CA VAL A 45 3.74 3.02 -2.93
C VAL A 45 3.44 4.47 -2.56
N GLU A 46 4.30 5.40 -2.95
CA GLU A 46 4.14 6.80 -2.58
C GLU A 46 2.81 7.39 -3.05
N VAL A 47 2.21 6.83 -4.12
CA VAL A 47 0.94 7.36 -4.62
C VAL A 47 -0.14 7.25 -3.54
N GLU A 48 -0.23 6.08 -2.90
CA GLU A 48 -1.21 5.91 -1.84
C GLU A 48 -0.84 6.72 -0.59
N LEU A 49 0.45 6.85 -0.32
CA LEU A 49 0.88 7.66 0.83
C LEU A 49 0.46 9.12 0.62
N GLU A 50 0.60 9.64 -0.59
CA GLU A 50 0.18 11.00 -0.87
C GLU A 50 -1.33 11.17 -0.74
N LYS A 51 -2.09 10.16 -1.16
CA LYS A 51 -3.53 10.20 -0.98
C LYS A 51 -3.89 10.20 0.49
N ALA A 52 -3.18 9.41 1.28
CA ALA A 52 -3.42 9.35 2.71
C ALA A 52 -3.09 10.69 3.36
N LYS A 53 -1.99 11.29 2.95
CA LYS A 53 -1.61 12.59 3.48
C LYS A 53 -2.70 13.61 3.25
N SER A 54 -3.23 13.63 2.04
CA SER A 54 -4.30 14.55 1.70
C SER A 54 -5.58 14.26 2.47
N ALA A 55 -5.97 13.00 2.49
CA ALA A 55 -7.23 12.61 3.12
C ALA A 55 -7.20 12.86 4.62
N LEU A 56 -6.07 12.64 5.25
CA LEU A 56 -5.92 12.80 6.69
C LEU A 56 -5.43 14.17 7.08
N LYS A 57 -5.21 15.04 6.08
CA LYS A 57 -4.81 16.41 6.30
C LYS A 57 -3.51 16.51 7.09
N ILE A 58 -2.58 15.64 6.74
CA ILE A 58 -1.27 15.64 7.37
C ILE A 58 -0.43 16.70 6.69
N LYS A 59 0.15 17.59 7.47
CA LYS A 59 0.84 18.72 6.87
C LYS A 59 2.30 18.46 6.58
N ASP A 60 2.95 17.68 7.43
CA ASP A 60 4.38 17.50 7.31
C ASP A 60 4.73 16.05 7.56
N THR A 61 5.28 15.41 6.53
CA THR A 61 5.69 14.02 6.64
C THR A 61 7.20 13.86 6.48
N ALA A 62 7.93 14.95 6.65
CA ALA A 62 9.38 14.88 6.51
C ALA A 62 9.92 13.90 7.57
N GLY A 63 10.77 13.00 7.12
CA GLY A 63 11.35 12.01 8.03
C GLY A 63 10.47 10.83 8.35
N TRP A 64 9.28 10.79 7.79
CA TRP A 64 8.41 9.64 8.01
C TRP A 64 8.88 8.46 7.18
N ILE A 65 8.66 7.28 7.72
CA ILE A 65 8.96 6.05 7.01
C ILE A 65 7.72 5.18 6.94
N ALA A 66 7.69 4.33 5.94
CA ALA A 66 6.61 3.38 5.76
C ALA A 66 7.16 1.99 6.04
N THR A 67 6.46 1.24 6.87
CA THR A 67 6.88 -0.11 7.21
C THR A 67 5.70 -1.06 7.07
N VAL A 68 6.02 -2.33 6.86
CA VAL A 68 5.02 -3.40 6.85
C VAL A 68 5.53 -4.51 7.74
N ALA A 69 4.61 -5.28 8.28
CA ALA A 69 4.96 -6.44 9.06
C ALA A 69 4.80 -7.68 8.20
N ASP A 70 5.75 -8.59 8.27
CA ASP A 70 5.63 -9.85 7.56
C ASP A 70 6.18 -10.94 8.46
N ALA A 71 6.38 -12.13 7.91
CA ALA A 71 6.78 -13.27 8.72
C ALA A 71 8.10 -13.03 9.42
N GLY A 72 8.95 -12.22 8.85
CA GLY A 72 10.24 -11.93 9.46
C GLY A 72 10.23 -10.75 10.40
N GLY A 73 9.08 -10.11 10.58
CA GLY A 73 8.97 -8.93 11.42
C GLY A 73 8.69 -7.71 10.57
N LYS A 74 8.98 -6.56 11.12
CA LYS A 74 8.75 -5.32 10.39
C LYS A 74 9.89 -5.04 9.43
N ARG A 75 9.55 -4.53 8.26
CA ARG A 75 10.56 -4.05 7.33
C ARG A 75 10.11 -2.77 6.69
N GLN A 76 11.07 -1.98 6.27
CA GLN A 76 10.79 -0.70 5.67
C GLN A 76 10.47 -0.88 4.20
N VAL A 77 9.51 -0.09 3.73
CA VAL A 77 9.07 -0.09 2.35
C VAL A 77 9.68 1.11 1.67
N GLU A 78 10.02 0.96 0.40
CA GLU A 78 10.57 2.06 -0.38
C GLU A 78 9.44 2.72 -1.15
N PRO A 79 9.02 3.93 -0.76
CA PRO A 79 7.85 4.54 -1.40
C PRO A 79 8.04 4.85 -2.88
N GLY A 80 9.28 5.06 -3.29
CA GLY A 80 9.56 5.34 -4.69
C GLY A 80 9.49 4.14 -5.60
N LYS A 81 9.26 2.96 -5.02
CA LYS A 81 9.15 1.73 -5.80
C LYS A 81 7.73 1.20 -5.72
N SER A 82 7.41 0.32 -6.65
CA SER A 82 6.07 -0.26 -6.69
C SER A 82 5.88 -1.27 -5.57
N TYR A 83 4.63 -1.69 -5.40
CA TYR A 83 4.34 -2.77 -4.46
C TYR A 83 5.06 -4.04 -4.87
N LEU A 84 5.07 -4.30 -6.17
CA LEU A 84 5.73 -5.49 -6.68
C LEU A 84 7.23 -5.45 -6.38
N ASP A 85 7.87 -4.32 -6.61
CA ASP A 85 9.29 -4.20 -6.37
C ASP A 85 9.62 -4.26 -4.88
N ASN A 86 8.68 -3.88 -4.05
CA ASN A 86 8.81 -4.02 -2.60
C ASN A 86 8.44 -5.41 -2.12
N LYS A 87 8.08 -6.30 -3.05
CA LYS A 87 7.71 -7.68 -2.74
C LYS A 87 6.50 -7.76 -1.82
N LEU A 88 5.52 -6.93 -2.12
CA LEU A 88 4.28 -6.89 -1.37
C LEU A 88 3.17 -7.51 -2.20
N SER A 89 2.31 -8.27 -1.55
CA SER A 89 1.19 -8.91 -2.24
C SER A 89 0.03 -9.06 -1.27
N GLY A 90 -1.15 -9.31 -1.83
CA GLY A 90 -2.35 -9.54 -1.04
C GLY A 90 -2.78 -8.30 -0.29
N GLU A 91 -2.99 -8.44 0.99
CA GLU A 91 -3.36 -7.31 1.84
C GLU A 91 -2.10 -6.70 2.42
N VAL A 92 -1.94 -5.41 2.22
CA VAL A 92 -0.74 -4.70 2.61
C VAL A 92 -1.14 -3.65 3.64
N GLU A 93 -0.69 -3.82 4.86
CA GLU A 93 -0.96 -2.87 5.92
C GLU A 93 0.31 -2.09 6.18
N ILE A 94 0.29 -0.83 5.83
CA ILE A 94 1.45 0.04 5.94
C ILE A 94 1.32 0.90 7.19
N ASP A 95 2.36 0.89 8.00
CA ASP A 95 2.49 1.80 9.13
C ASP A 95 3.32 2.97 8.64
N TRP A 96 2.78 4.17 8.70
CA TRP A 96 3.45 5.34 8.15
C TRP A 96 3.57 6.40 9.22
N GLY A 97 4.77 6.79 9.54
CA GLY A 97 4.97 7.78 10.59
C GLY A 97 6.43 8.09 10.79
N PRO A 98 6.72 8.94 11.77
CA PRO A 98 8.10 9.31 12.05
C PRO A 98 8.94 8.10 12.35
N SER A 99 10.20 8.19 11.99
CA SER A 99 11.11 7.08 12.22
C SER A 99 11.45 7.02 13.71
N GLU A 100 11.06 5.92 14.34
CA GLU A 100 11.42 5.74 15.72
C GLU A 100 12.84 5.31 15.85
N GLY A 101 13.28 4.64 14.82
CA GLY A 101 14.65 4.24 14.84
C GLY A 101 15.56 5.40 14.82
N GLY A 102 15.09 6.46 14.18
CA GLY A 102 15.86 7.66 14.19
C GLY A 102 16.02 8.13 15.58
N GLY A 103 15.02 7.91 16.33
CA GLY A 103 15.14 8.22 17.70
C GLY A 103 15.98 7.19 18.35
N GLY A 104 16.02 6.18 17.79
CA GLY A 104 16.85 5.18 18.42
C GLY A 104 17.46 4.62 17.38
#